data_20770e937f8cd44caee23f31fe312306
#
_entry.id   20770e937f8cd44caee23f31fe312306
#
_cell.length_a   1.000
_cell.length_b   1.000
_cell.length_c   1.000
_cell.angle_alpha   90.00
_cell.angle_beta   90.00
_cell.angle_gamma   90.00
#
_symmetry.space_group_name_H-M   'P 1'
#
loop_
_entity.id
_entity.type
_entity.pdbx_description
1 polymer ?
#
loop_
_entity_poly.entity_id
_entity_poly.type
_entity_poly.pdbx_seq_one_letter_code
_entity_poly.pdbx_strand_id
1 'polypeptide(L)'
;ESRGLGDVYKRQDINKIVIGDYSNIQDNSCIHLADDFGCYVGKYVTVGHGVILHACTVEDNCLIGMGSIILDGAVIGQGSVVGAGALITKGTVIPPNSLVLGSPAKVVKDLGPESADNNHKWAEKYVKVAARYTERVINPGF
;
A
#
# COMPACT_ATOMS: atom_id res chain seq x y z
N GLU A 1 -5.41 12.23 -4.84
CA GLU A 1 -6.02 12.28 -6.16
C GLU A 1 -6.23 10.87 -6.71
N SER A 2 -7.49 10.55 -6.97
CA SER A 2 -7.93 9.23 -7.41
C SER A 2 -7.75 9.09 -8.91
N ARG A 3 -6.58 8.66 -9.36
CA ARG A 3 -6.32 8.44 -10.78
C ARG A 3 -5.95 6.99 -11.06
N GLY A 4 -6.23 6.54 -12.29
CA GLY A 4 -5.83 5.22 -12.72
C GLY A 4 -4.33 5.02 -12.72
N LEU A 5 -3.89 3.77 -12.62
CA LEU A 5 -2.48 3.41 -12.55
C LEU A 5 -1.64 3.90 -13.72
N GLY A 6 -2.21 3.95 -14.92
CA GLY A 6 -1.51 4.49 -16.07
C GLY A 6 -1.08 5.94 -15.88
N ASP A 7 -1.90 6.73 -15.17
CA ASP A 7 -1.55 8.11 -14.84
C ASP A 7 -0.47 8.19 -13.77
N VAL A 8 -0.48 7.28 -12.81
CA VAL A 8 0.55 7.18 -11.78
C VAL A 8 1.91 6.89 -12.41
N TYR A 9 2.01 5.92 -13.30
CA TYR A 9 3.26 5.61 -13.99
C TYR A 9 3.80 6.79 -14.81
N LYS A 10 2.93 7.50 -15.51
CA LYS A 10 3.31 8.68 -16.28
C LYS A 10 3.79 9.83 -15.39
N ARG A 11 3.52 9.77 -14.10
CA ARG A 11 3.84 10.81 -13.13
C ARG A 11 5.02 10.47 -12.22
N GLN A 12 5.73 9.38 -12.48
CA GLN A 12 6.90 9.01 -11.68
C GLN A 12 7.98 10.10 -11.66
N ASP A 13 8.00 10.97 -12.65
CA ASP A 13 8.90 12.14 -12.71
C ASP A 13 8.46 13.28 -11.78
N ILE A 14 7.28 13.19 -11.20
CA ILE A 14 6.74 14.22 -10.30
C ILE A 14 6.97 13.79 -8.85
N ASN A 15 7.85 14.50 -8.17
CA ASN A 15 8.18 14.23 -6.76
C ASN A 15 7.04 14.62 -5.84
N LYS A 16 6.09 13.72 -5.62
CA LYS A 16 5.01 13.91 -4.67
C LYS A 16 4.56 12.60 -4.04
N ILE A 17 3.86 12.72 -2.92
CA ILE A 17 3.21 11.61 -2.24
C ILE A 17 1.73 11.67 -2.57
N VAL A 18 1.19 10.57 -3.09
CA VAL A 18 -0.24 10.44 -3.38
C VAL A 18 -0.77 9.19 -2.70
N ILE A 19 -1.82 9.33 -1.91
CA ILE A 19 -2.51 8.22 -1.26
C ILE A 19 -3.93 8.21 -1.77
N GLY A 20 -4.34 7.10 -2.37
CA GLY A 20 -5.67 6.93 -2.93
C GLY A 20 -6.76 6.80 -1.88
N ASP A 21 -8.00 6.93 -2.33
CA ASP A 21 -9.18 6.89 -1.46
C ASP A 21 -9.33 5.55 -0.76
N TYR A 22 -9.84 5.59 0.46
CA TYR A 22 -10.15 4.41 1.30
C TYR A 22 -8.95 3.55 1.64
N SER A 23 -7.73 4.05 1.44
CA SER A 23 -6.52 3.43 1.92
C SER A 23 -6.23 3.84 3.35
N ASN A 24 -5.52 2.97 4.09
CA ASN A 24 -5.12 3.26 5.46
C ASN A 24 -3.62 3.03 5.65
N ILE A 25 -3.02 3.94 6.37
CA ILE A 25 -1.59 3.88 6.74
C ILE A 25 -1.57 3.76 8.27
N GLN A 26 -1.16 2.61 8.76
CA GLN A 26 -1.22 2.30 10.17
C GLN A 26 -0.01 2.87 10.95
N ASP A 27 -0.07 2.78 12.27
CA ASP A 27 0.85 3.45 13.18
C ASP A 27 2.33 3.17 12.89
N ASN A 28 3.14 4.19 13.06
CA ASN A 28 4.60 4.16 12.89
C ASN A 28 5.08 3.84 11.47
N SER A 29 4.22 3.92 10.49
CA SER A 29 4.61 3.80 9.10
C SER A 29 5.16 5.12 8.57
N CYS A 30 6.11 5.03 7.66
CA CYS A 30 6.77 6.17 7.06
C CYS A 30 6.61 6.13 5.54
N ILE A 31 6.15 7.23 4.96
CA ILE A 31 6.05 7.38 3.52
C ILE A 31 6.94 8.54 3.11
N HIS A 32 7.85 8.29 2.19
CA HIS A 32 8.79 9.30 1.73
C HIS A 32 8.98 9.23 0.21
N LEU A 33 9.37 10.33 -0.37
CA LEU A 33 9.74 10.42 -1.77
C LEU A 33 11.26 10.54 -1.92
N ALA A 34 11.78 10.29 -3.12
CA ALA A 34 13.17 10.54 -3.49
C ALA A 34 13.23 11.65 -4.54
N ASP A 35 14.43 12.08 -4.88
CA ASP A 35 14.60 13.16 -5.85
C ASP A 35 14.00 12.83 -7.23
N ASP A 36 14.11 11.57 -7.65
CA ASP A 36 13.68 11.12 -8.98
C ASP A 36 12.34 10.42 -9.00
N PHE A 37 11.80 10.02 -7.82
CA PHE A 37 10.56 9.25 -7.74
C PHE A 37 9.66 9.76 -6.63
N GLY A 38 8.36 9.92 -6.95
CA GLY A 38 7.33 10.10 -5.96
C GLY A 38 6.99 8.79 -5.25
N CYS A 39 6.07 8.84 -4.30
CA CYS A 39 5.52 7.65 -3.65
C CYS A 39 4.00 7.64 -3.87
N TYR A 40 3.50 6.56 -4.46
CA TYR A 40 2.11 6.46 -4.87
C TYR A 40 1.46 5.23 -4.25
N VAL A 41 0.38 5.45 -3.54
CA VAL A 41 -0.45 4.40 -2.96
C VAL A 41 -1.83 4.49 -3.60
N GLY A 42 -2.33 3.39 -4.13
CA GLY A 42 -3.62 3.31 -4.79
C GLY A 42 -4.79 3.37 -3.80
N LYS A 43 -5.96 2.94 -4.26
CA LYS A 43 -7.21 2.88 -3.48
C LYS A 43 -7.31 1.55 -2.75
N TYR A 44 -8.00 1.57 -1.60
CA TYR A 44 -8.27 0.36 -0.81
C TYR A 44 -7.00 -0.43 -0.49
N VAL A 45 -5.91 0.26 -0.22
CA VAL A 45 -4.65 -0.33 0.21
C VAL A 45 -4.59 -0.30 1.74
N THR A 46 -4.21 -1.42 2.34
CA THR A 46 -3.92 -1.49 3.76
C THR A 46 -2.42 -1.55 3.96
N VAL A 47 -1.88 -0.55 4.62
CA VAL A 47 -0.47 -0.50 5.00
C VAL A 47 -0.37 -0.75 6.50
N GLY A 48 0.22 -1.87 6.86
CA GLY A 48 0.36 -2.30 8.26
C GLY A 48 1.29 -1.41 9.09
N HIS A 49 1.42 -1.75 10.36
CA HIS A 49 2.24 -0.97 11.28
C HIS A 49 3.74 -1.01 10.93
N GLY A 50 4.43 0.10 11.13
CA GLY A 50 5.89 0.16 10.99
C GLY A 50 6.41 -0.09 9.58
N VAL A 51 5.61 0.12 8.55
CA VAL A 51 6.01 -0.04 7.15
C VAL A 51 6.78 1.18 6.67
N ILE A 52 7.78 0.96 5.84
CA ILE A 52 8.48 2.04 5.13
C ILE A 52 8.17 1.92 3.64
N LEU A 53 7.51 2.94 3.09
CA LEU A 53 7.30 3.09 1.66
C LEU A 53 8.19 4.24 1.18
N HIS A 54 9.23 3.91 0.44
CA HIS A 54 10.20 4.91 -0.03
C HIS A 54 10.22 4.96 -1.56
N ALA A 55 9.66 6.05 -2.11
CA ALA A 55 9.67 6.32 -3.55
C ALA A 55 9.18 5.14 -4.41
N CYS A 56 8.13 4.46 -3.97
CA CYS A 56 7.59 3.27 -4.61
C CYS A 56 6.14 3.49 -5.05
N THR A 57 5.62 2.52 -5.79
CA THR A 57 4.21 2.48 -6.20
C THR A 57 3.54 1.23 -5.65
N VAL A 58 2.46 1.42 -4.92
CA VAL A 58 1.60 0.33 -4.45
C VAL A 58 0.25 0.49 -5.13
N GLU A 59 -0.10 -0.46 -5.97
CA GLU A 59 -1.33 -0.42 -6.74
C GLU A 59 -2.56 -0.73 -5.89
N ASP A 60 -3.75 -0.62 -6.48
CA ASP A 60 -5.01 -0.76 -5.76
C ASP A 60 -5.15 -2.13 -5.07
N ASN A 61 -5.92 -2.16 -3.99
CA ASN A 61 -6.30 -3.40 -3.30
C ASN A 61 -5.11 -4.25 -2.86
N CYS A 62 -4.02 -3.64 -2.43
CA CYS A 62 -2.89 -4.35 -1.86
C CYS A 62 -2.97 -4.40 -0.34
N LEU A 63 -2.34 -5.42 0.23
CA LEU A 63 -2.12 -5.54 1.68
C LEU A 63 -0.62 -5.58 1.93
N ILE A 64 -0.12 -4.59 2.63
CA ILE A 64 1.31 -4.47 2.96
C ILE A 64 1.48 -4.83 4.44
N GLY A 65 2.12 -5.96 4.67
CA GLY A 65 2.32 -6.49 6.03
C GLY A 65 3.22 -5.62 6.89
N MET A 66 2.99 -5.66 8.19
CA MET A 66 3.72 -4.86 9.17
C MET A 66 5.24 -5.01 9.05
N GLY A 67 5.96 -3.93 9.24
CA GLY A 67 7.42 -3.93 9.24
C GLY A 67 8.07 -4.14 7.87
N SER A 68 7.30 -4.15 6.79
CA SER A 68 7.84 -4.27 5.43
C SER A 68 8.55 -2.99 5.01
N ILE A 69 9.53 -3.14 4.13
CA ILE A 69 10.27 -2.04 3.53
C ILE A 69 10.17 -2.17 2.01
N ILE A 70 9.68 -1.14 1.35
CA ILE A 70 9.56 -1.10 -0.11
C ILE A 70 10.36 0.08 -0.62
N LEU A 71 11.34 -0.19 -1.49
CA LEU A 71 12.35 0.78 -1.90
C LEU A 71 12.07 1.39 -3.27
N ASP A 72 12.91 2.37 -3.62
CA ASP A 72 12.76 3.28 -4.75
C ASP A 72 12.45 2.58 -6.07
N GLY A 73 11.45 3.05 -6.76
CA GLY A 73 11.07 2.55 -8.07
C GLY A 73 10.40 1.17 -8.08
N ALA A 74 10.23 0.54 -6.91
CA ALA A 74 9.50 -0.73 -6.86
C ALA A 74 8.00 -0.51 -7.13
N VAL A 75 7.38 -1.50 -7.73
CA VAL A 75 5.95 -1.50 -8.05
C VAL A 75 5.31 -2.77 -7.51
N ILE A 76 4.31 -2.60 -6.67
CA ILE A 76 3.51 -3.71 -6.14
C ILE A 76 2.21 -3.78 -6.93
N GLY A 77 2.05 -4.83 -7.74
CA GLY A 77 0.87 -5.02 -8.58
C GLY A 77 -0.41 -5.19 -7.77
N GLN A 78 -1.53 -4.74 -8.34
CA GLN A 78 -2.82 -4.75 -7.66
C GLN A 78 -3.16 -6.11 -7.05
N GLY A 79 -3.88 -6.11 -5.95
CA GLY A 79 -4.34 -7.32 -5.29
C GLY A 79 -3.24 -8.14 -4.62
N SER A 80 -2.01 -7.65 -4.59
CA SER A 80 -0.90 -8.38 -3.98
C SER A 80 -0.89 -8.26 -2.46
N VAL A 81 -0.28 -9.24 -1.83
CA VAL A 81 -0.02 -9.29 -0.39
C VAL A 81 1.48 -9.34 -0.18
N VAL A 82 2.01 -8.35 0.52
CA VAL A 82 3.40 -8.34 0.96
C VAL A 82 3.43 -8.81 2.42
N GLY A 83 4.14 -9.89 2.67
CA GLY A 83 4.21 -10.47 4.02
C GLY A 83 4.96 -9.58 5.00
N ALA A 84 4.67 -9.74 6.30
CA ALA A 84 5.31 -8.96 7.34
C ALA A 84 6.84 -9.06 7.27
N GLY A 85 7.52 -7.93 7.46
CA GLY A 85 8.98 -7.88 7.47
C GLY A 85 9.66 -8.09 6.12
N ALA A 86 8.92 -8.10 5.02
CA ALA A 86 9.51 -8.29 3.70
C ALA A 86 10.33 -7.05 3.27
N LEU A 87 11.40 -7.29 2.53
CA LEU A 87 12.20 -6.24 1.91
C LEU A 87 12.08 -6.30 0.40
N ILE A 88 11.36 -5.34 -0.18
CA ILE A 88 11.24 -5.19 -1.63
C ILE A 88 12.34 -4.25 -2.09
N THR A 89 13.28 -4.78 -2.85
CA THR A 89 14.44 -4.00 -3.31
C THR A 89 14.09 -3.04 -4.44
N LYS A 90 14.98 -2.07 -4.67
CA LYS A 90 14.79 -1.02 -5.70
C LYS A 90 14.45 -1.61 -7.07
N GLY A 91 13.48 -1.00 -7.74
CA GLY A 91 13.10 -1.35 -9.09
C GLY A 91 12.40 -2.70 -9.27
N THR A 92 12.08 -3.40 -8.18
CA THR A 92 11.38 -4.68 -8.26
C THR A 92 9.94 -4.46 -8.71
N VAL A 93 9.51 -5.22 -9.72
CA VAL A 93 8.12 -5.21 -10.20
C VAL A 93 7.44 -6.50 -9.77
N ILE A 94 6.43 -6.36 -8.92
CA ILE A 94 5.62 -7.49 -8.44
C ILE A 94 4.36 -7.57 -9.29
N PRO A 95 4.11 -8.73 -9.94
CA PRO A 95 2.89 -8.93 -10.73
C PRO A 95 1.62 -8.83 -9.87
N PRO A 96 0.46 -8.51 -10.47
CA PRO A 96 -0.80 -8.49 -9.73
C PRO A 96 -1.09 -9.81 -9.01
N ASN A 97 -1.82 -9.72 -7.90
CA ASN A 97 -2.31 -10.86 -7.12
C ASN A 97 -1.21 -11.81 -6.63
N SER A 98 -0.05 -11.28 -6.33
CA SER A 98 1.09 -12.07 -5.84
C SER A 98 1.16 -12.07 -4.32
N LEU A 99 1.58 -13.21 -3.76
CA LEU A 99 2.07 -13.27 -2.38
C LEU A 99 3.59 -13.13 -2.42
N VAL A 100 4.10 -12.14 -1.70
CA VAL A 100 5.52 -11.79 -1.69
C VAL A 100 6.05 -11.91 -0.27
N LEU A 101 7.10 -12.70 -0.07
CA LEU A 101 7.69 -12.94 1.25
C LEU A 101 9.21 -12.84 1.20
N GLY A 102 9.80 -12.46 2.33
CA GLY A 102 11.23 -12.61 2.57
C GLY A 102 12.04 -11.33 2.47
N SER A 103 13.34 -11.48 2.71
CA SER A 103 14.33 -10.39 2.67
C SER A 103 15.65 -10.94 2.07
N PRO A 104 15.97 -10.67 0.79
CA PRO A 104 15.15 -9.95 -0.18
C PRO A 104 13.87 -10.71 -0.52
N ALA A 105 12.79 -9.99 -0.75
CA ALA A 105 11.50 -10.59 -0.98
C ALA A 105 11.36 -11.17 -2.38
N LYS A 106 10.58 -12.25 -2.48
CA LYS A 106 10.29 -12.92 -3.75
C LYS A 106 8.82 -13.29 -3.81
N VAL A 107 8.29 -13.35 -5.03
CA VAL A 107 6.95 -13.89 -5.27
C VAL A 107 6.99 -15.40 -4.98
N VAL A 108 6.15 -15.84 -4.05
CA VAL A 108 6.08 -17.25 -3.64
C VAL A 108 4.82 -17.94 -4.11
N LYS A 109 3.80 -17.17 -4.49
CA LYS A 109 2.51 -17.72 -4.89
C LYS A 109 1.71 -16.71 -5.70
N ASP A 110 0.93 -17.19 -6.67
CA ASP A 110 -0.15 -16.47 -7.31
C ASP A 110 -1.43 -16.69 -6.48
N LEU A 111 -2.00 -15.63 -5.96
CA LEU A 111 -3.19 -15.70 -5.10
C LEU A 111 -4.50 -15.72 -5.89
N GLY A 112 -4.44 -15.51 -7.20
CA GLY A 112 -5.61 -15.41 -8.03
C GLY A 112 -6.37 -14.08 -7.87
N PRO A 113 -7.41 -13.85 -8.70
CA PRO A 113 -8.14 -12.58 -8.71
C PRO A 113 -8.92 -12.31 -7.42
N GLU A 114 -9.24 -13.33 -6.63
CA GLU A 114 -9.94 -13.17 -5.34
C GLU A 114 -9.13 -12.36 -4.33
N SER A 115 -7.82 -12.32 -4.48
CA SER A 115 -6.97 -11.59 -3.55
C SER A 115 -7.31 -10.09 -3.49
N ALA A 116 -7.56 -9.48 -4.64
CA ALA A 116 -7.96 -8.08 -4.69
C ALA A 116 -9.25 -7.84 -3.90
N ASP A 117 -10.25 -8.72 -4.05
CA ASP A 117 -11.53 -8.61 -3.32
C ASP A 117 -11.35 -8.78 -1.82
N ASN A 118 -10.52 -9.74 -1.41
CA ASN A 118 -10.22 -9.97 0.00
C ASN A 118 -9.53 -8.75 0.63
N ASN A 119 -8.56 -8.18 -0.06
CA ASN A 119 -7.83 -7.00 0.41
C ASN A 119 -8.72 -5.76 0.45
N HIS A 120 -9.62 -5.62 -0.52
CA HIS A 120 -10.62 -4.57 -0.55
C HIS A 120 -11.52 -4.60 0.71
N LYS A 121 -11.98 -5.79 1.10
CA LYS A 121 -12.77 -5.98 2.31
C LYS A 121 -12.00 -5.59 3.58
N TRP A 122 -10.72 -5.90 3.65
CA TRP A 122 -9.88 -5.47 4.76
C TRP A 122 -9.79 -3.95 4.85
N ALA A 123 -9.56 -3.28 3.74
CA ALA A 123 -9.52 -1.83 3.70
C ALA A 123 -10.85 -1.20 4.11
N GLU A 124 -11.97 -1.71 3.63
CA GLU A 124 -13.30 -1.25 4.04
C GLU A 124 -13.52 -1.39 5.55
N LYS A 125 -13.05 -2.47 6.15
CA LYS A 125 -13.14 -2.67 7.59
C LYS A 125 -12.45 -1.53 8.34
N TYR A 126 -11.26 -1.11 7.91
CA TYR A 126 -10.53 0.00 8.54
C TYR A 126 -11.21 1.35 8.32
N VAL A 127 -11.83 1.57 7.18
CA VAL A 127 -12.65 2.77 6.95
C VAL A 127 -13.79 2.86 7.97
N LYS A 128 -14.48 1.76 8.22
CA LYS A 128 -15.55 1.70 9.22
C LYS A 128 -15.05 1.94 10.64
N VAL A 129 -13.89 1.37 10.98
CA VAL A 129 -13.26 1.59 12.30
C VAL A 129 -12.89 3.06 12.47
N ALA A 130 -12.30 3.69 11.47
CA ALA A 130 -11.93 5.10 11.50
C ALA A 130 -13.16 6.00 11.69
N ALA A 131 -14.26 5.71 10.97
CA ALA A 131 -15.51 6.45 11.11
C ALA A 131 -16.07 6.35 12.55
N ARG A 132 -16.07 5.18 13.14
CA ARG A 132 -16.50 4.98 14.54
C ARG A 132 -15.63 5.74 15.54
N TYR A 133 -14.34 5.77 15.30
CA TYR A 133 -13.40 6.49 16.15
C TYR A 133 -13.64 7.99 16.09
N THR A 134 -13.85 8.53 14.91
CA THR A 134 -14.18 9.95 14.69
C THR A 134 -15.48 10.33 15.41
N GLU A 135 -16.51 9.49 15.31
CA GLU A 135 -17.77 9.67 16.02
C GLU A 135 -17.60 9.76 17.55
N ARG A 136 -16.77 8.88 18.10
CA ARG A 136 -16.47 8.89 19.56
C ARG A 136 -15.72 10.14 19.99
N VAL A 137 -14.84 10.67 19.16
CA VAL A 137 -14.10 11.90 19.47
C VAL A 137 -15.00 13.12 19.40
N ILE A 138 -15.92 13.17 18.43
CA ILE A 138 -16.86 14.29 18.27
C ILE A 138 -18.02 14.20 19.27
N ASN A 139 -18.52 12.99 19.53
CA ASN A 139 -19.62 12.74 20.47
C ASN A 139 -19.17 11.71 21.52
N PRO A 140 -18.42 12.13 22.54
CA PRO A 140 -17.85 11.19 23.50
C PRO A 140 -18.84 10.48 24.41
N GLY A 141 -20.11 10.82 24.38
CA GLY A 141 -21.13 10.07 25.13
C GLY A 141 -21.15 10.35 26.63
N PHE A 142 -20.51 11.42 27.06
CA PHE A 142 -20.53 11.87 28.45
C PHE A 142 -20.74 13.35 28.56
#